data_11925f12b4e76ad576a248216014e774
#
_entry.id   11925f12b4e76ad576a248216014e774
#
_cell.length_a   1.000
_cell.length_b   1.000
_cell.length_c   1.000
_cell.angle_alpha   90.00
_cell.angle_beta   90.00
_cell.angle_gamma   90.00
#
_symmetry.space_group_name_H-M   'P 1'
#
loop_
_entity.id
_entity.type
_entity.pdbx_description
1 polymer ?
#
loop_
_entity_poly.entity_id
_entity_poly.type
_entity_poly.pdbx_seq_one_letter_code
_entity_poly.pdbx_strand_id
1 'polypeptide(L)'
;LLLILSKRIVRPVAESYEKQRRFITDAGHELKTPLTIIGADLDLVEQELEGNEWLQDIRCQVRRLTGLTQDLIFLSRMEEETPPIQPIEFPLSDLTEEMAQSFQGLAKAQGKGLVLSIQPMLSYTGDENAIRQLLSILLDNALKYTPDEGEVEIALKKEGRMIRLSVSNTIDRPMEREMLDRLFDRFYRGDQSRSSQTGGYGLGLSIAKGIVLAHRGKIRAESSGASLSVIVSLPV
;
A
#
# COMPACT_ATOMS: atom_id res chain seq x y z
N LEU A 1 39.37 15.51 9.57
CA LEU A 1 38.85 14.50 10.53
C LEU A 1 37.40 14.10 10.18
N LEU A 2 36.50 15.05 9.97
CA LEU A 2 35.05 14.82 9.61
C LEU A 2 34.89 13.99 8.35
N LEU A 3 35.62 14.23 7.27
CA LEU A 3 35.58 13.49 6.02
C LEU A 3 36.06 12.03 6.14
N ILE A 4 37.01 11.77 7.03
CA ILE A 4 37.55 10.42 7.29
C ILE A 4 36.54 9.62 8.16
N LEU A 5 35.92 10.26 9.16
CA LEU A 5 34.85 9.66 9.98
C LEU A 5 33.60 9.31 9.14
N SER A 6 33.19 10.22 8.24
CA SER A 6 32.09 10.00 7.32
C SER A 6 32.32 8.78 6.42
N LYS A 7 33.47 8.66 5.79
CA LYS A 7 33.83 7.50 4.96
C LYS A 7 33.93 6.18 5.74
N ARG A 8 34.37 6.23 7.00
CA ARG A 8 34.63 5.02 7.81
C ARG A 8 33.40 4.49 8.53
N ILE A 9 32.40 5.34 8.81
CA ILE A 9 31.18 4.98 9.55
C ILE A 9 29.96 4.93 8.62
N VAL A 10 29.77 5.93 7.76
CA VAL A 10 28.57 6.03 6.91
C VAL A 10 28.63 5.05 5.76
N ARG A 11 29.79 4.86 5.12
CA ARG A 11 29.94 3.97 3.97
C ARG A 11 29.62 2.50 4.29
N PRO A 12 30.12 1.88 5.39
CA PRO A 12 29.76 0.50 5.73
C PRO A 12 28.28 0.32 6.05
N VAL A 13 27.61 1.33 6.63
CA VAL A 13 26.18 1.31 6.91
C VAL A 13 25.39 1.37 5.61
N ALA A 14 25.76 2.27 4.70
CA ALA A 14 25.14 2.36 3.36
C ALA A 14 25.35 1.07 2.56
N GLU A 15 26.57 0.50 2.55
CA GLU A 15 26.86 -0.77 1.86
C GLU A 15 26.08 -1.95 2.48
N SER A 16 25.89 -1.97 3.81
CA SER A 16 25.09 -2.99 4.49
C SER A 16 23.62 -2.87 4.13
N TYR A 17 23.09 -1.65 4.07
CA TYR A 17 21.71 -1.38 3.67
C TYR A 17 21.44 -1.80 2.22
N GLU A 18 22.36 -1.47 1.31
CA GLU A 18 22.29 -1.90 -0.10
C GLU A 18 22.34 -3.43 -0.26
N LYS A 19 23.20 -4.12 0.51
CA LYS A 19 23.25 -5.58 0.51
C LYS A 19 21.95 -6.20 1.03
N GLN A 20 21.40 -5.66 2.11
CA GLN A 20 20.12 -6.12 2.67
C GLN A 20 18.99 -5.93 1.66
N ARG A 21 18.98 -4.82 0.94
CA ARG A 21 17.96 -4.52 -0.07
C ARG A 21 18.05 -5.47 -1.26
N ARG A 22 19.24 -5.69 -1.82
CA ARG A 22 19.46 -6.67 -2.89
C ARG A 22 19.03 -8.07 -2.45
N PHE A 23 19.40 -8.47 -1.25
CA PHE A 23 18.98 -9.76 -0.69
C PHE A 23 17.45 -9.91 -0.65
N ILE A 24 16.70 -8.88 -0.26
CA ILE A 24 15.23 -8.91 -0.26
C ILE A 24 14.68 -9.06 -1.68
N THR A 25 15.24 -8.33 -2.64
CA THR A 25 14.82 -8.40 -4.05
C THR A 25 15.11 -9.79 -4.64
N ASP A 26 16.32 -10.31 -4.44
CA ASP A 26 16.74 -11.61 -4.96
C ASP A 26 15.93 -12.74 -4.31
N ALA A 27 15.79 -12.73 -2.97
CA ALA A 27 14.97 -13.71 -2.25
C ALA A 27 13.51 -13.66 -2.70
N GLY A 28 12.96 -12.47 -2.96
CA GLY A 28 11.63 -12.30 -3.47
C GLY A 28 11.43 -12.92 -4.86
N HIS A 29 12.38 -12.76 -5.78
CA HIS A 29 12.33 -13.42 -7.08
C HIS A 29 12.45 -14.94 -6.97
N GLU A 30 13.34 -15.43 -6.10
CA GLU A 30 13.52 -16.87 -5.85
C GLU A 30 12.30 -17.52 -5.18
N LEU A 31 11.55 -16.78 -4.35
CA LEU A 31 10.32 -17.28 -3.73
C LEU A 31 9.11 -17.23 -4.67
N LYS A 32 9.06 -16.31 -5.63
CA LYS A 32 7.95 -16.18 -6.57
C LYS A 32 7.77 -17.44 -7.42
N THR A 33 8.86 -18.02 -7.91
CA THR A 33 8.84 -19.21 -8.79
C THR A 33 8.22 -20.42 -8.11
N PRO A 34 8.68 -20.90 -6.92
CA PRO A 34 8.07 -22.06 -6.26
C PRO A 34 6.62 -21.79 -5.85
N LEU A 35 6.27 -20.58 -5.43
CA LEU A 35 4.88 -20.25 -5.09
C LEU A 35 3.96 -20.31 -6.32
N THR A 36 4.46 -19.91 -7.51
CA THR A 36 3.71 -20.03 -8.76
C THR A 36 3.49 -21.50 -9.14
N ILE A 37 4.50 -22.36 -8.95
CA ILE A 37 4.41 -23.81 -9.22
C ILE A 37 3.39 -24.45 -8.26
N ILE A 38 3.50 -24.20 -6.95
CA ILE A 38 2.56 -24.72 -5.97
C ILE A 38 1.12 -24.26 -6.28
N GLY A 39 0.95 -23.03 -6.72
CA GLY A 39 -0.36 -22.51 -7.15
C GLY A 39 -0.93 -23.27 -8.33
N ALA A 40 -0.11 -23.56 -9.36
CA ALA A 40 -0.51 -24.33 -10.53
C ALA A 40 -0.82 -25.81 -10.18
N ASP A 41 -0.03 -26.43 -9.30
CA ASP A 41 -0.28 -27.79 -8.84
C ASP A 41 -1.59 -27.88 -8.05
N LEU A 42 -1.90 -26.87 -7.23
CA LEU A 42 -3.19 -26.77 -6.53
C LEU A 42 -4.37 -26.65 -7.51
N ASP A 43 -4.21 -25.90 -8.60
CA ASP A 43 -5.26 -25.78 -9.63
C ASP A 43 -5.58 -27.15 -10.27
N LEU A 44 -4.57 -28.01 -10.47
CA LEU A 44 -4.76 -29.35 -11.00
C LEU A 44 -5.46 -30.28 -9.99
N VAL A 45 -5.02 -30.27 -8.73
CA VAL A 45 -5.60 -31.13 -7.67
C VAL A 45 -7.04 -30.74 -7.35
N GLU A 46 -7.38 -29.44 -7.39
CA GLU A 46 -8.78 -28.99 -7.18
C GLU A 46 -9.75 -29.45 -8.26
N GLN A 47 -9.28 -29.63 -9.50
CA GLN A 47 -10.12 -30.20 -10.58
C GLN A 47 -10.50 -31.65 -10.30
N GLU A 48 -9.66 -32.39 -9.55
CA GLU A 48 -9.93 -33.78 -9.19
C GLU A 48 -10.68 -33.94 -7.86
N LEU A 49 -10.55 -32.98 -6.94
CA LEU A 49 -11.08 -33.00 -5.57
C LEU A 49 -11.95 -31.76 -5.29
N GLU A 50 -13.06 -31.63 -5.99
CA GLU A 50 -13.99 -30.50 -5.79
C GLU A 50 -14.46 -30.39 -4.33
N GLY A 51 -14.42 -29.17 -3.78
CA GLY A 51 -14.97 -28.86 -2.45
C GLY A 51 -14.10 -29.22 -1.26
N ASN A 52 -12.81 -29.53 -1.46
CA ASN A 52 -11.90 -29.83 -0.36
C ASN A 52 -11.46 -28.54 0.38
N GLU A 53 -11.92 -28.37 1.62
CA GLU A 53 -11.60 -27.19 2.46
C GLU A 53 -10.10 -27.00 2.68
N TRP A 54 -9.33 -28.09 2.81
CA TRP A 54 -7.87 -28.02 3.00
C TRP A 54 -7.15 -27.45 1.78
N LEU A 55 -7.60 -27.76 0.57
CA LEU A 55 -7.04 -27.20 -0.66
C LEU A 55 -7.34 -25.72 -0.77
N GLN A 56 -8.55 -25.28 -0.39
CA GLN A 56 -8.90 -23.86 -0.36
C GLN A 56 -8.03 -23.09 0.64
N ASP A 57 -7.77 -23.66 1.81
CA ASP A 57 -6.89 -23.05 2.81
C ASP A 57 -5.46 -22.94 2.29
N ILE A 58 -4.91 -24.00 1.70
CA ILE A 58 -3.56 -23.99 1.11
C ILE A 58 -3.50 -22.93 -0.01
N ARG A 59 -4.48 -22.87 -0.89
CA ARG A 59 -4.58 -21.84 -1.94
C ARG A 59 -4.59 -20.41 -1.36
N CYS A 60 -5.33 -20.22 -0.29
CA CYS A 60 -5.37 -18.95 0.41
C CYS A 60 -3.98 -18.55 0.93
N GLN A 61 -3.24 -19.48 1.53
CA GLN A 61 -1.88 -19.24 2.03
C GLN A 61 -0.89 -18.99 0.89
N VAL A 62 -0.96 -19.73 -0.21
CA VAL A 62 -0.10 -19.51 -1.39
C VAL A 62 -0.31 -18.13 -1.98
N ARG A 63 -1.57 -17.73 -2.22
CA ARG A 63 -1.90 -16.37 -2.67
C ARG A 63 -1.38 -15.30 -1.71
N ARG A 64 -1.54 -15.54 -0.43
CA ARG A 64 -1.05 -14.65 0.62
C ARG A 64 0.47 -14.49 0.60
N LEU A 65 1.22 -15.59 0.48
CA LEU A 65 2.69 -15.55 0.39
C LEU A 65 3.17 -14.91 -0.91
N THR A 66 2.51 -15.18 -2.02
CA THR A 66 2.80 -14.53 -3.31
C THR A 66 2.63 -13.01 -3.23
N GLY A 67 1.53 -12.54 -2.64
CA GLY A 67 1.31 -11.12 -2.40
C GLY A 67 2.38 -10.48 -1.52
N LEU A 68 2.73 -11.12 -0.39
CA LEU A 68 3.80 -10.64 0.49
C LEU A 68 5.14 -10.51 -0.24
N THR A 69 5.48 -11.52 -1.05
CA THR A 69 6.73 -11.53 -1.82
C THR A 69 6.76 -10.38 -2.84
N GLN A 70 5.64 -10.16 -3.54
CA GLN A 70 5.50 -9.05 -4.49
C GLN A 70 5.62 -7.69 -3.80
N ASP A 71 4.98 -7.53 -2.64
CA ASP A 71 5.04 -6.31 -1.83
C ASP A 71 6.47 -6.00 -1.37
N LEU A 72 7.23 -7.02 -0.95
CA LEU A 72 8.63 -6.86 -0.54
C LEU A 72 9.53 -6.45 -1.71
N ILE A 73 9.38 -7.08 -2.87
CA ILE A 73 10.13 -6.74 -4.08
C ILE A 73 9.81 -5.31 -4.51
N PHE A 74 8.51 -4.96 -4.54
CA PHE A 74 8.07 -3.62 -4.92
C PHE A 74 8.64 -2.55 -3.98
N LEU A 75 8.53 -2.77 -2.67
CA LEU A 75 9.07 -1.85 -1.67
C LEU A 75 10.57 -1.66 -1.82
N SER A 76 11.32 -2.76 -2.03
CA SER A 76 12.76 -2.71 -2.24
C SER A 76 13.14 -1.86 -3.46
N ARG A 77 12.38 -1.98 -4.56
CA ARG A 77 12.59 -1.17 -5.79
C ARG A 77 12.26 0.30 -5.60
N MET A 78 11.18 0.61 -4.87
CA MET A 78 10.77 2.01 -4.62
C MET A 78 11.76 2.76 -3.70
N GLU A 79 12.59 2.06 -2.97
CA GLU A 79 13.63 2.64 -2.11
C GLU A 79 14.98 2.79 -2.82
N GLU A 80 15.05 2.53 -4.11
CA GLU A 80 16.25 2.79 -4.91
C GLU A 80 16.53 4.29 -5.02
N GLU A 81 17.82 4.66 -5.13
CA GLU A 81 18.19 6.08 -5.34
C GLU A 81 17.51 6.65 -6.60
N THR A 82 17.31 5.79 -7.59
CA THR A 82 16.55 6.08 -8.82
C THR A 82 15.47 5.02 -8.99
N PRO A 83 14.29 5.20 -8.34
CA PRO A 83 13.18 4.26 -8.52
C PRO A 83 12.80 4.13 -9.99
N PRO A 84 12.48 2.92 -10.47
CA PRO A 84 12.14 2.69 -11.88
C PRO A 84 10.70 3.16 -12.16
N ILE A 85 10.44 4.46 -12.01
CA ILE A 85 9.16 5.07 -12.38
C ILE A 85 9.17 5.47 -13.86
N GLN A 86 8.04 5.25 -14.54
CA GLN A 86 7.82 5.66 -15.93
C GLN A 86 6.86 6.85 -15.95
N PRO A 87 7.35 8.10 -15.87
CA PRO A 87 6.48 9.25 -15.78
C PRO A 87 5.80 9.52 -17.13
N ILE A 88 4.49 9.36 -17.17
CA ILE A 88 3.61 9.74 -18.27
C ILE A 88 2.55 10.69 -17.74
N GLU A 89 1.98 11.54 -18.61
CA GLU A 89 0.83 12.34 -18.24
C GLU A 89 -0.45 11.50 -18.39
N PHE A 90 -1.28 11.49 -17.37
CA PHE A 90 -2.56 10.75 -17.35
C PHE A 90 -3.64 11.52 -16.57
N PRO A 91 -4.94 11.26 -16.85
CA PRO A 91 -6.06 11.90 -16.16
C PRO A 91 -6.25 11.34 -14.75
N LEU A 92 -5.63 11.99 -13.76
CA LEU A 92 -5.66 11.52 -12.37
C LEU A 92 -7.06 11.52 -11.76
N SER A 93 -7.93 12.47 -12.17
CA SER A 93 -9.33 12.49 -11.69
C SER A 93 -10.06 11.22 -12.12
N ASP A 94 -9.95 10.85 -13.40
CA ASP A 94 -10.63 9.70 -13.97
C ASP A 94 -10.09 8.40 -13.36
N LEU A 95 -8.77 8.29 -13.19
CA LEU A 95 -8.12 7.17 -12.51
C LEU A 95 -8.63 7.02 -11.07
N THR A 96 -8.72 8.14 -10.33
CA THR A 96 -9.18 8.13 -8.93
C THR A 96 -10.64 7.71 -8.84
N GLU A 97 -11.48 8.19 -9.76
CA GLU A 97 -12.89 7.83 -9.83
C GLU A 97 -13.09 6.35 -10.21
N GLU A 98 -12.38 5.85 -11.24
CA GLU A 98 -12.39 4.43 -11.64
C GLU A 98 -12.02 3.52 -10.46
N MET A 99 -10.92 3.86 -9.76
CA MET A 99 -10.48 3.09 -8.60
C MET A 99 -11.52 3.12 -7.49
N ALA A 100 -12.08 4.27 -7.13
CA ALA A 100 -13.10 4.36 -6.10
C ALA A 100 -14.36 3.57 -6.46
N GLN A 101 -14.81 3.62 -7.73
CA GLN A 101 -15.96 2.84 -8.21
C GLN A 101 -15.72 1.33 -8.08
N SER A 102 -14.50 0.85 -8.33
CA SER A 102 -14.16 -0.57 -8.17
C SER A 102 -14.33 -1.08 -6.73
N PHE A 103 -14.18 -0.20 -5.74
CA PHE A 103 -14.36 -0.51 -4.32
C PHE A 103 -15.81 -0.33 -3.82
N GLN A 104 -16.70 0.32 -4.58
CA GLN A 104 -18.10 0.56 -4.15
C GLN A 104 -18.86 -0.73 -3.86
N GLY A 105 -18.68 -1.75 -4.71
CA GLY A 105 -19.33 -3.06 -4.52
C GLY A 105 -18.88 -3.71 -3.20
N LEU A 106 -17.59 -3.66 -2.90
CA LEU A 106 -17.02 -4.19 -1.66
C LEU A 106 -17.50 -3.41 -0.43
N ALA A 107 -17.49 -2.07 -0.49
CA ALA A 107 -18.00 -1.20 0.57
C ALA A 107 -19.45 -1.54 0.91
N LYS A 108 -20.31 -1.61 -0.12
CA LYS A 108 -21.73 -1.96 0.04
C LYS A 108 -21.93 -3.37 0.62
N ALA A 109 -21.15 -4.35 0.18
CA ALA A 109 -21.22 -5.72 0.71
C ALA A 109 -20.82 -5.80 2.19
N GLN A 110 -19.98 -4.88 2.65
CA GLN A 110 -19.57 -4.74 4.06
C GLN A 110 -20.44 -3.77 4.86
N GLY A 111 -21.55 -3.24 4.31
CA GLY A 111 -22.42 -2.28 4.99
C GLY A 111 -21.76 -0.92 5.26
N LYS A 112 -20.73 -0.51 4.48
CA LYS A 112 -19.97 0.72 4.66
C LYS A 112 -20.29 1.74 3.57
N GLY A 113 -20.26 3.03 3.95
CA GLY A 113 -20.37 4.13 3.01
C GLY A 113 -19.05 4.39 2.27
N LEU A 114 -19.10 4.76 0.99
CA LEU A 114 -17.97 5.27 0.23
C LEU A 114 -18.37 6.56 -0.50
N VAL A 115 -17.79 7.68 -0.06
CA VAL A 115 -18.08 9.03 -0.57
C VAL A 115 -16.91 9.52 -1.42
N LEU A 116 -17.23 10.13 -2.56
CA LEU A 116 -16.24 10.64 -3.51
C LEU A 116 -16.34 12.17 -3.58
N SER A 117 -15.21 12.86 -3.39
CA SER A 117 -15.06 14.32 -3.52
C SER A 117 -13.89 14.62 -4.47
N ILE A 118 -14.07 14.34 -5.76
CA ILE A 118 -12.99 14.38 -6.76
C ILE A 118 -13.15 15.64 -7.62
N GLN A 119 -12.15 16.52 -7.58
CA GLN A 119 -12.07 17.67 -8.49
C GLN A 119 -11.85 17.11 -9.92
N PRO A 120 -12.72 17.46 -10.89
CA PRO A 120 -12.62 16.93 -12.24
C PRO A 120 -11.43 17.55 -13.01
N MET A 121 -11.03 16.88 -14.10
CA MET A 121 -10.04 17.35 -15.08
C MET A 121 -8.64 17.64 -14.50
N LEU A 122 -8.23 16.93 -13.46
CA LEU A 122 -6.85 16.98 -13.01
C LEU A 122 -6.01 15.95 -13.75
N SER A 123 -4.93 16.39 -14.39
CA SER A 123 -3.88 15.54 -14.94
C SER A 123 -2.69 15.53 -13.99
N TYR A 124 -1.93 14.43 -14.05
CA TYR A 124 -0.70 14.26 -13.30
C TYR A 124 0.37 13.59 -14.17
N THR A 125 1.62 14.03 -14.03
CA THR A 125 2.77 13.38 -14.69
C THR A 125 3.50 12.49 -13.68
N GLY A 126 3.40 11.17 -13.86
CA GLY A 126 3.95 10.17 -12.95
C GLY A 126 3.77 8.77 -13.49
N ASP A 127 4.07 7.76 -12.67
CA ASP A 127 3.82 6.36 -13.01
C ASP A 127 2.35 6.01 -12.66
N GLU A 128 1.51 5.85 -13.69
CA GLU A 128 0.09 5.57 -13.51
C GLU A 128 -0.15 4.28 -12.74
N ASN A 129 0.64 3.23 -13.00
CA ASN A 129 0.48 1.94 -12.32
C ASN A 129 0.83 2.04 -10.83
N ALA A 130 1.89 2.80 -10.50
CA ALA A 130 2.24 3.06 -9.10
C ALA A 130 1.16 3.90 -8.39
N ILE A 131 0.59 4.92 -9.05
CA ILE A 131 -0.51 5.70 -8.47
C ILE A 131 -1.77 4.86 -8.34
N ARG A 132 -2.10 3.98 -9.29
CA ARG A 132 -3.20 3.00 -9.19
C ARG A 132 -3.01 2.09 -7.98
N GLN A 133 -1.80 1.60 -7.75
CA GLN A 133 -1.46 0.80 -6.57
C GLN A 133 -1.58 1.60 -5.27
N LEU A 134 -1.14 2.86 -5.25
CA LEU A 134 -1.32 3.76 -4.12
C LEU A 134 -2.79 3.91 -3.74
N LEU A 135 -3.67 4.20 -4.72
CA LEU A 135 -5.11 4.33 -4.51
C LEU A 135 -5.73 3.04 -3.97
N SER A 136 -5.35 1.89 -4.56
CA SER A 136 -5.79 0.57 -4.10
C SER A 136 -5.42 0.31 -2.64
N ILE A 137 -4.18 0.56 -2.26
CA ILE A 137 -3.70 0.38 -0.88
C ILE A 137 -4.46 1.27 0.09
N LEU A 138 -4.66 2.55 -0.24
CA LEU A 138 -5.34 3.49 0.64
C LEU A 138 -6.82 3.14 0.82
N LEU A 139 -7.52 2.77 -0.26
CA LEU A 139 -8.93 2.38 -0.21
C LEU A 139 -9.13 1.05 0.51
N ASP A 140 -8.31 0.03 0.21
CA ASP A 140 -8.36 -1.26 0.91
C ASP A 140 -8.13 -1.08 2.41
N ASN A 141 -7.10 -0.30 2.77
CA ASN A 141 -6.79 -0.02 4.16
C ASN A 141 -7.95 0.72 4.86
N ALA A 142 -8.51 1.75 4.23
CA ALA A 142 -9.63 2.50 4.77
C ALA A 142 -10.85 1.59 5.00
N LEU A 143 -11.27 0.83 4.00
CA LEU A 143 -12.42 -0.09 4.12
C LEU A 143 -12.19 -1.17 5.19
N LYS A 144 -10.99 -1.70 5.26
CA LYS A 144 -10.62 -2.75 6.21
C LYS A 144 -10.71 -2.32 7.67
N TYR A 145 -10.33 -1.07 7.98
CA TYR A 145 -10.29 -0.54 9.34
C TYR A 145 -11.49 0.33 9.70
N THR A 146 -12.39 0.57 8.77
CA THR A 146 -13.70 1.18 9.06
C THR A 146 -14.57 0.19 9.81
N PRO A 147 -15.21 0.56 10.93
CA PRO A 147 -16.21 -0.26 11.60
C PRO A 147 -17.45 -0.46 10.72
N ASP A 148 -18.33 -1.38 11.13
CA ASP A 148 -19.62 -1.59 10.48
C ASP A 148 -20.43 -0.27 10.50
N GLU A 149 -21.18 -0.02 9.43
CA GLU A 149 -21.96 1.23 9.21
C GLU A 149 -21.10 2.51 9.17
N GLY A 150 -19.76 2.39 9.19
CA GLY A 150 -18.85 3.51 9.05
C GLY A 150 -18.72 3.99 7.60
N GLU A 151 -18.03 5.12 7.43
CA GLU A 151 -17.87 5.79 6.15
C GLU A 151 -16.39 5.92 5.76
N VAL A 152 -16.11 5.75 4.47
CA VAL A 152 -14.84 6.06 3.83
C VAL A 152 -15.07 7.21 2.86
N GLU A 153 -14.21 8.22 2.89
CA GLU A 153 -14.22 9.33 1.94
C GLU A 153 -12.90 9.36 1.18
N ILE A 154 -12.97 9.48 -0.15
CA ILE A 154 -11.82 9.80 -0.99
C ILE A 154 -11.98 11.20 -1.57
N ALA A 155 -11.00 12.08 -1.34
CA ALA A 155 -11.02 13.41 -1.89
C ALA A 155 -9.74 13.71 -2.69
N LEU A 156 -9.91 14.35 -3.85
CA LEU A 156 -8.83 14.76 -4.74
C LEU A 156 -9.03 16.22 -5.12
N LYS A 157 -8.01 17.06 -4.91
CA LYS A 157 -8.05 18.49 -5.28
C LYS A 157 -6.67 19.05 -5.58
N LYS A 158 -6.62 20.08 -6.39
CA LYS A 158 -5.40 20.87 -6.63
C LYS A 158 -5.31 22.03 -5.64
N GLU A 159 -4.19 22.09 -4.94
CA GLU A 159 -3.87 23.17 -3.99
C GLU A 159 -2.57 23.87 -4.44
N GLY A 160 -2.68 24.91 -5.24
CA GLY A 160 -1.53 25.64 -5.80
C GLY A 160 -0.69 24.76 -6.73
N ARG A 161 0.55 24.47 -6.34
CA ARG A 161 1.49 23.60 -7.08
C ARG A 161 1.48 22.14 -6.59
N MET A 162 0.50 21.75 -5.82
CA MET A 162 0.37 20.40 -5.29
C MET A 162 -0.99 19.84 -5.64
N ILE A 163 -1.06 18.56 -5.89
CA ILE A 163 -2.30 17.80 -5.87
C ILE A 163 -2.40 17.12 -4.52
N ARG A 164 -3.51 17.33 -3.82
CA ARG A 164 -3.83 16.67 -2.57
C ARG A 164 -4.84 15.57 -2.81
N LEU A 165 -4.43 14.35 -2.50
CA LEU A 165 -5.27 13.18 -2.40
C LEU A 165 -5.43 12.84 -0.92
N SER A 166 -6.64 12.62 -0.42
CA SER A 166 -6.89 12.14 0.92
C SER A 166 -7.89 11.00 0.91
N VAL A 167 -7.60 9.98 1.71
CA VAL A 167 -8.52 8.90 2.01
C VAL A 167 -8.75 8.92 3.52
N SER A 168 -9.99 9.13 3.91
CA SER A 168 -10.42 9.24 5.31
C SER A 168 -11.39 8.12 5.64
N ASN A 169 -11.34 7.60 6.85
CA ASN A 169 -12.26 6.58 7.30
C ASN A 169 -12.68 6.78 8.76
N THR A 170 -13.88 6.32 9.08
CA THR A 170 -14.36 6.24 10.46
C THR A 170 -13.51 5.28 11.28
N ILE A 171 -13.21 5.67 12.52
CA ILE A 171 -12.49 4.85 13.52
C ILE A 171 -13.23 4.89 14.86
N ASP A 172 -13.11 3.84 15.67
CA ASP A 172 -13.77 3.76 16.98
C ASP A 172 -13.17 4.72 18.01
N ARG A 173 -11.86 5.00 17.91
CA ARG A 173 -11.12 5.85 18.85
C ARG A 173 -10.07 6.67 18.11
N PRO A 174 -9.83 7.93 18.53
CA PRO A 174 -8.74 8.72 18.00
C PRO A 174 -7.40 8.00 18.19
N MET A 175 -6.51 8.13 17.23
CA MET A 175 -5.17 7.59 17.32
C MET A 175 -4.21 8.62 17.91
N GLU A 176 -3.33 8.18 18.79
CA GLU A 176 -2.26 9.00 19.34
C GLU A 176 -1.20 9.34 18.26
N ARG A 177 -0.56 10.49 18.41
CA ARG A 177 0.42 10.99 17.44
C ARG A 177 1.56 10.00 17.18
N GLU A 178 2.05 9.35 18.22
CA GLU A 178 3.12 8.34 18.09
C GLU A 178 2.69 7.14 17.24
N MET A 179 1.42 6.74 17.32
CA MET A 179 0.87 5.67 16.48
C MET A 179 0.73 6.12 15.02
N LEU A 180 0.28 7.37 14.79
CA LEU A 180 0.14 7.94 13.44
C LEU A 180 1.48 7.99 12.70
N ASP A 181 2.55 8.38 13.38
CA ASP A 181 3.90 8.43 12.81
C ASP A 181 4.40 7.03 12.41
N ARG A 182 4.02 6.01 13.16
CA ARG A 182 4.39 4.61 12.92
C ARG A 182 3.54 3.87 11.91
N LEU A 183 2.40 4.42 11.48
CA LEU A 183 1.52 3.77 10.49
C LEU A 183 2.23 3.41 9.17
N PHE A 184 3.28 4.14 8.83
CA PHE A 184 4.08 3.95 7.62
C PHE A 184 5.33 3.08 7.84
N ASP A 185 5.53 2.56 9.06
CA ASP A 185 6.62 1.63 9.34
C ASP A 185 6.27 0.25 8.79
N ARG A 186 7.28 -0.47 8.32
CA ARG A 186 7.13 -1.83 7.82
C ARG A 186 6.69 -2.76 8.95
N PHE A 187 5.75 -3.64 8.64
CA PHE A 187 5.19 -4.64 9.58
C PHE A 187 4.49 -4.03 10.80
N TYR A 188 4.32 -2.71 10.84
CA TYR A 188 3.58 -2.08 11.92
C TYR A 188 2.07 -2.35 11.79
N ARG A 189 1.44 -2.69 12.93
CA ARG A 189 0.01 -2.93 13.07
C ARG A 189 -0.45 -2.35 14.40
N GLY A 190 -1.44 -1.46 14.36
CA GLY A 190 -1.90 -0.73 15.55
C GLY A 190 -2.56 -1.59 16.62
N ASP A 191 -3.24 -2.70 16.24
CA ASP A 191 -3.92 -3.61 17.17
C ASP A 191 -3.63 -5.07 16.82
N GLN A 192 -2.91 -5.78 17.70
CA GLN A 192 -2.61 -7.21 17.53
C GLN A 192 -3.85 -8.11 17.65
N SER A 193 -4.90 -7.68 18.35
CA SER A 193 -6.10 -8.50 18.64
C SER A 193 -7.05 -8.63 17.43
N ARG A 194 -7.17 -7.59 16.59
CA ARG A 194 -7.98 -7.62 15.36
C ARG A 194 -7.20 -8.16 14.15
N SER A 195 -5.92 -8.40 14.31
CA SER A 195 -4.98 -8.67 13.23
C SER A 195 -5.11 -10.05 12.59
N SER A 196 -5.65 -11.04 13.30
CA SER A 196 -5.82 -12.39 12.78
C SER A 196 -7.01 -12.52 11.82
N GLN A 197 -8.03 -11.71 11.98
CA GLN A 197 -9.25 -11.73 11.15
C GLN A 197 -9.14 -10.88 9.88
N THR A 198 -8.38 -9.78 9.93
CA THR A 198 -8.35 -8.80 8.83
C THR A 198 -7.26 -9.02 7.79
N GLY A 199 -6.38 -10.00 7.93
CA GLY A 199 -5.33 -10.39 6.95
C GLY A 199 -4.53 -9.20 6.41
N GLY A 200 -3.21 -9.22 6.50
CA GLY A 200 -2.32 -8.16 5.99
C GLY A 200 -1.03 -8.13 6.79
N TYR A 201 0.09 -7.89 6.12
CA TYR A 201 1.42 -7.99 6.73
C TYR A 201 1.93 -6.67 7.30
N GLY A 202 1.13 -5.59 7.25
CA GLY A 202 1.59 -4.26 7.66
C GLY A 202 2.58 -3.63 6.68
N LEU A 203 2.53 -4.00 5.40
CA LEU A 203 3.37 -3.44 4.34
C LEU A 203 2.66 -2.38 3.51
N GLY A 204 1.34 -2.40 3.40
CA GLY A 204 0.60 -1.53 2.49
C GLY A 204 0.94 -0.05 2.64
N LEU A 205 0.82 0.53 3.84
CA LEU A 205 1.13 1.95 4.03
C LEU A 205 2.62 2.27 3.85
N SER A 206 3.54 1.35 4.11
CA SER A 206 4.96 1.55 3.79
C SER A 206 5.22 1.56 2.29
N ILE A 207 4.50 0.73 1.51
CA ILE A 207 4.50 0.77 0.04
C ILE A 207 3.92 2.09 -0.46
N ALA A 208 2.77 2.52 0.07
CA ALA A 208 2.17 3.81 -0.26
C ALA A 208 3.16 4.96 -0.03
N LYS A 209 3.90 4.94 1.09
CA LYS A 209 4.96 5.92 1.37
C LYS A 209 6.08 5.84 0.33
N GLY A 210 6.54 4.65 -0.05
CA GLY A 210 7.56 4.45 -1.09
C GLY A 210 7.14 5.05 -2.43
N ILE A 211 5.91 4.77 -2.88
CA ILE A 211 5.34 5.34 -4.12
C ILE A 211 5.34 6.87 -4.07
N VAL A 212 4.83 7.44 -2.98
CA VAL A 212 4.72 8.90 -2.83
C VAL A 212 6.09 9.57 -2.83
N LEU A 213 7.08 8.98 -2.14
CA LEU A 213 8.46 9.49 -2.12
C LEU A 213 9.13 9.40 -3.49
N ALA A 214 8.94 8.30 -4.24
CA ALA A 214 9.42 8.15 -5.61
C ALA A 214 8.87 9.24 -6.56
N HIS A 215 7.65 9.72 -6.30
CA HIS A 215 7.02 10.84 -6.99
C HIS A 215 7.35 12.20 -6.36
N ARG A 216 8.35 12.29 -5.48
CA ARG A 216 8.76 13.52 -4.77
C ARG A 216 7.64 14.18 -3.96
N GLY A 217 6.64 13.37 -3.59
CA GLY A 217 5.50 13.80 -2.79
C GLY A 217 5.75 13.67 -1.29
N LYS A 218 4.68 13.94 -0.53
CA LYS A 218 4.64 13.78 0.93
C LYS A 218 3.39 13.01 1.31
N ILE A 219 3.51 12.11 2.28
CA ILE A 219 2.40 11.37 2.86
C ILE A 219 2.41 11.55 4.38
N ARG A 220 1.24 11.70 4.97
CA ARG A 220 1.04 11.77 6.42
C ARG A 220 -0.32 11.22 6.80
N ALA A 221 -0.47 10.87 8.07
CA ALA A 221 -1.74 10.49 8.67
C ALA A 221 -2.16 11.53 9.70
N GLU A 222 -3.45 11.78 9.78
CA GLU A 222 -4.07 12.67 10.76
C GLU A 222 -5.28 11.97 11.36
N SER A 223 -5.46 12.09 12.67
CA SER A 223 -6.65 11.59 13.38
C SER A 223 -7.35 12.75 14.07
N SER A 224 -8.64 12.90 13.82
CA SER A 224 -9.48 13.94 14.44
C SER A 224 -10.85 13.36 14.75
N GLY A 225 -11.24 13.44 16.03
CA GLY A 225 -12.49 12.84 16.48
C GLY A 225 -12.55 11.34 16.16
N ALA A 226 -13.60 10.92 15.47
CA ALA A 226 -13.83 9.54 15.06
C ALA A 226 -13.35 9.29 13.60
N SER A 227 -12.35 10.04 13.11
CA SER A 227 -11.83 9.89 11.74
C SER A 227 -10.31 9.76 11.71
N LEU A 228 -9.83 8.88 10.84
CA LEU A 228 -8.43 8.76 10.44
C LEU A 228 -8.33 9.14 8.95
N SER A 229 -7.39 10.02 8.63
CA SER A 229 -7.16 10.48 7.26
C SER A 229 -5.71 10.21 6.85
N VAL A 230 -5.50 9.53 5.75
CA VAL A 230 -4.20 9.45 5.08
C VAL A 230 -4.17 10.49 3.96
N ILE A 231 -3.21 11.39 4.03
CA ILE A 231 -3.11 12.56 3.15
C ILE A 231 -1.82 12.47 2.35
N VAL A 232 -1.96 12.51 1.04
CA VAL A 232 -0.88 12.51 0.06
C VAL A 232 -0.84 13.87 -0.63
N SER A 233 0.37 14.41 -0.82
CA SER A 233 0.61 15.64 -1.56
C SER A 233 1.62 15.35 -2.66
N LEU A 234 1.22 15.50 -3.93
CA LEU A 234 2.04 15.26 -5.11
C LEU A 234 2.38 16.59 -5.77
N PRO A 235 3.64 16.87 -6.15
CA PRO A 235 4.00 18.07 -6.89
C PRO A 235 3.49 18.01 -8.34
N VAL A 236 3.05 19.15 -8.87
CA VAL A 236 2.60 19.32 -10.27
C VAL A 236 3.65 20.04 -11.07
#